data_ef613aa1d03173bbef2d4d855dbdca92
#
_entry.id   ef613aa1d03173bbef2d4d855dbdca92
#
_cell.length_a   1.000
_cell.length_b   1.000
_cell.length_c   1.000
_cell.angle_alpha   90.00
_cell.angle_beta   90.00
_cell.angle_gamma   90.00
#
_symmetry.space_group_name_H-M   'P 1'
#
loop_
_entity.id
_entity.type
_entity.pdbx_description
1 polymer ?
#
loop_
_entity_poly.entity_id
_entity_poly.type
_entity_poly.pdbx_seq_one_letter_code
_entity_poly.pdbx_strand_id
1 'polypeptide(L)'
;MILARNLIPVVGIYAFGWSAALAVFNYWFDGLTALAAITAAMVPRAMRETRKPEDGAAKRVFSGILTWVFLVGIVGLPYWIVLIPLNDLLLGEELRARLLHSPALWLTFGLLAGQHFWKAFHVGYDTMPEKELKQRARWDIYLLILRALAMFMMAGHGLALVLVPLMSLLLTYFEVWPERVLGAVFGDPDKLWEYDPEEGKSRNRKLP
;
A
#
# COMPACT_ATOMS: atom_id res chain seq x y z
N MET A 1 5.73 16.15 0.80
CA MET A 1 4.65 15.38 1.44
C MET A 1 5.04 13.94 1.79
N ILE A 2 5.80 13.21 0.97
CA ILE A 2 6.25 11.81 1.25
C ILE A 2 6.98 11.70 2.59
N LEU A 3 8.02 12.53 2.78
CA LEU A 3 8.81 12.54 4.01
C LEU A 3 7.94 12.81 5.26
N ALA A 4 7.07 13.81 5.20
CA ALA A 4 6.20 14.17 6.32
C ALA A 4 5.30 13.00 6.73
N ARG A 5 4.69 12.29 5.77
CA ARG A 5 3.86 11.12 6.03
C ARG A 5 4.64 9.98 6.69
N ASN A 6 5.81 9.64 6.15
CA ASN A 6 6.64 8.56 6.67
C ASN A 6 7.26 8.89 8.04
N LEU A 7 7.39 10.18 8.40
CA LEU A 7 7.85 10.63 9.72
C LEU A 7 6.76 10.59 10.79
N ILE A 8 5.48 10.49 10.45
CA ILE A 8 4.38 10.47 11.45
C ILE A 8 4.63 9.44 12.56
N PRO A 9 4.94 8.15 12.28
CA PRO A 9 5.20 7.18 13.34
C PRO A 9 6.43 7.51 14.17
N VAL A 10 7.47 8.08 13.57
CA VAL A 10 8.69 8.51 14.29
C VAL A 10 8.38 9.63 15.26
N VAL A 11 7.72 10.69 14.79
CA VAL A 11 7.28 11.81 15.62
C VAL A 11 6.30 11.31 16.69
N GLY A 12 5.42 10.40 16.33
CA GLY A 12 4.49 9.75 17.25
C GLY A 12 5.20 9.12 18.45
N ILE A 13 6.25 8.32 18.20
CA ILE A 13 7.02 7.68 19.27
C ILE A 13 7.80 8.71 20.10
N TYR A 14 8.61 9.53 19.45
CA TYR A 14 9.60 10.34 20.16
C TYR A 14 9.07 11.66 20.69
N ALA A 15 8.03 12.26 20.07
CA ALA A 15 7.45 13.52 20.51
C ALA A 15 6.13 13.36 21.25
N PHE A 16 5.32 12.36 20.88
CA PHE A 16 3.98 12.16 21.46
C PHE A 16 3.86 10.92 22.35
N GLY A 17 4.95 10.19 22.57
CA GLY A 17 4.96 9.02 23.44
C GLY A 17 4.08 7.87 22.95
N TRP A 18 3.95 7.69 21.64
CA TRP A 18 3.22 6.56 21.09
C TRP A 18 3.92 5.27 21.48
N SER A 19 3.11 4.24 21.79
CA SER A 19 3.64 2.89 21.91
C SER A 19 4.16 2.38 20.55
N ALA A 20 5.11 1.47 20.60
CA ALA A 20 5.61 0.78 19.40
C ALA A 20 4.46 0.16 18.59
N ALA A 21 3.50 -0.44 19.29
CA ALA A 21 2.31 -1.03 18.68
C ALA A 21 1.48 -0.01 17.90
N LEU A 22 1.29 1.20 18.43
CA LEU A 22 0.55 2.26 17.74
C LEU A 22 1.29 2.75 16.48
N ALA A 23 2.62 2.84 16.53
CA ALA A 23 3.42 3.20 15.37
C ALA A 23 3.33 2.13 14.25
N VAL A 24 3.43 0.85 14.62
CA VAL A 24 3.27 -0.27 13.68
C VAL A 24 1.85 -0.29 13.10
N PHE A 25 0.84 -0.06 13.92
CA PHE A 25 -0.54 0.06 13.45
C PHE A 25 -0.74 1.21 12.47
N ASN A 26 -0.09 2.34 12.70
CA ASN A 26 -0.13 3.47 11.76
C ASN A 26 0.45 3.08 10.39
N TYR A 27 1.59 2.37 10.33
CA TYR A 27 2.13 1.84 9.08
C TYR A 27 1.20 0.82 8.42
N TRP A 28 0.58 -0.04 9.22
CA TRP A 28 -0.41 -1.00 8.73
C TRP A 28 -1.60 -0.29 8.10
N PHE A 29 -2.16 0.68 8.80
CA PHE A 29 -3.29 1.47 8.31
C PHE A 29 -2.93 2.27 7.05
N ASP A 30 -1.77 2.92 7.02
CA ASP A 30 -1.26 3.66 5.86
C ASP A 30 -1.13 2.75 4.63
N GLY A 31 -0.54 1.58 4.78
CA GLY A 31 -0.38 0.63 3.69
C GLY A 31 -1.71 0.05 3.19
N LEU A 32 -2.60 -0.35 4.11
CA LEU A 32 -3.90 -0.90 3.75
C LEU A 32 -4.79 0.13 3.05
N THR A 33 -4.78 1.39 3.51
CA THR A 33 -5.55 2.47 2.87
C THR A 33 -4.96 2.86 1.52
N ALA A 34 -3.64 2.82 1.35
CA ALA A 34 -2.99 3.00 0.05
C ALA A 34 -3.45 1.92 -0.94
N LEU A 35 -3.42 0.65 -0.53
CA LEU A 35 -3.92 -0.47 -1.34
C LEU A 35 -5.39 -0.30 -1.70
N ALA A 36 -6.23 0.00 -0.71
CA ALA A 36 -7.66 0.21 -0.92
C ALA A 36 -7.94 1.34 -1.92
N ALA A 37 -7.17 2.43 -1.85
CA ALA A 37 -7.31 3.56 -2.76
C ALA A 37 -6.89 3.22 -4.20
N ILE A 38 -5.75 2.54 -4.38
CA ILE A 38 -5.25 2.13 -5.71
C ILE A 38 -6.24 1.15 -6.35
N THR A 39 -6.66 0.13 -5.61
CA THR A 39 -7.63 -0.85 -6.12
C THR A 39 -8.98 -0.21 -6.45
N ALA A 40 -9.48 0.74 -5.62
CA ALA A 40 -10.69 1.47 -5.90
C ALA A 40 -10.59 2.29 -7.20
N ALA A 41 -9.44 2.94 -7.43
CA ALA A 41 -9.20 3.71 -8.66
C ALA A 41 -9.07 2.84 -9.92
N MET A 42 -8.74 1.55 -9.77
CA MET A 42 -8.67 0.58 -10.89
C MET A 42 -10.03 -0.06 -11.22
N VAL A 43 -10.97 -0.09 -10.27
CA VAL A 43 -12.29 -0.73 -10.46
C VAL A 43 -13.04 -0.19 -11.69
N PRO A 44 -13.11 1.12 -11.99
CA PRO A 44 -13.81 1.63 -13.17
C PRO A 44 -13.28 1.03 -14.48
N ARG A 45 -11.97 0.80 -14.58
CA ARG A 45 -11.35 0.14 -15.75
C ARG A 45 -11.77 -1.32 -15.84
N ALA A 46 -11.61 -2.10 -14.77
CA ALA A 46 -12.02 -3.50 -14.72
C ALA A 46 -13.50 -3.67 -15.06
N MET A 47 -14.34 -2.77 -14.59
CA MET A 47 -15.77 -2.75 -14.89
C MET A 47 -16.06 -2.44 -16.36
N ARG A 48 -15.27 -1.58 -17.02
CA ARG A 48 -15.44 -1.30 -18.46
C ARG A 48 -15.11 -2.52 -19.33
N GLU A 49 -14.06 -3.25 -18.97
CA GLU A 49 -13.58 -4.44 -19.69
C GLU A 49 -14.55 -5.63 -19.56
N THR A 50 -15.25 -5.73 -18.41
CA THR A 50 -16.17 -6.86 -18.12
C THR A 50 -17.64 -6.53 -18.37
N ARG A 51 -17.95 -5.33 -18.84
CA ARG A 51 -19.32 -4.80 -18.96
C ARG A 51 -20.15 -5.57 -19.98
N LYS A 52 -21.34 -6.02 -19.55
CA LYS A 52 -22.40 -6.47 -20.43
C LYS A 52 -23.39 -5.34 -20.69
N PRO A 53 -23.92 -5.19 -21.92
CA PRO A 53 -24.91 -4.15 -22.25
C PRO A 53 -26.16 -4.17 -21.37
N GLU A 54 -26.55 -5.36 -20.92
CA GLU A 54 -27.77 -5.65 -20.15
C GLU A 54 -27.66 -5.27 -18.66
N ASP A 55 -26.47 -4.89 -18.16
CA ASP A 55 -26.25 -4.66 -16.74
C ASP A 55 -26.84 -3.30 -16.31
N GLY A 56 -27.84 -3.34 -15.42
CA GLY A 56 -28.40 -2.16 -14.78
C GLY A 56 -27.41 -1.43 -13.87
N ALA A 57 -27.67 -0.15 -13.56
CA ALA A 57 -26.77 0.69 -12.74
C ALA A 57 -26.49 0.09 -11.36
N ALA A 58 -27.52 -0.43 -10.68
CA ALA A 58 -27.37 -1.05 -9.34
C ALA A 58 -26.45 -2.28 -9.37
N LYS A 59 -26.60 -3.15 -10.37
CA LYS A 59 -25.75 -4.33 -10.53
C LYS A 59 -24.29 -3.95 -10.76
N ARG A 60 -24.04 -2.89 -11.51
CA ARG A 60 -22.69 -2.35 -11.76
C ARG A 60 -22.02 -1.86 -10.47
N VAL A 61 -22.73 -1.01 -9.70
CA VAL A 61 -22.21 -0.51 -8.42
C VAL A 61 -21.90 -1.66 -7.49
N PHE A 62 -22.82 -2.60 -7.33
CA PHE A 62 -22.63 -3.79 -6.47
C PHE A 62 -21.44 -4.64 -6.92
N SER A 63 -21.34 -4.95 -8.20
CA SER A 63 -20.22 -5.70 -8.76
C SER A 63 -18.89 -4.95 -8.59
N GLY A 64 -18.87 -3.63 -8.76
CA GLY A 64 -17.70 -2.81 -8.51
C GLY A 64 -17.23 -2.86 -7.05
N ILE A 65 -18.16 -2.74 -6.10
CA ILE A 65 -17.86 -2.84 -4.67
C ILE A 65 -17.34 -4.24 -4.36
N LEU A 66 -17.99 -5.29 -4.86
CA LEU A 66 -17.56 -6.68 -4.62
C LEU A 66 -16.16 -6.94 -5.18
N THR A 67 -15.88 -6.47 -6.39
CA THR A 67 -14.56 -6.58 -7.03
C THR A 67 -13.51 -5.84 -6.18
N TRP A 68 -13.82 -4.64 -5.71
CA TRP A 68 -12.92 -3.89 -4.85
C TRP A 68 -12.62 -4.61 -3.54
N VAL A 69 -13.64 -5.07 -2.82
CA VAL A 69 -13.48 -5.82 -1.57
C VAL A 69 -12.65 -7.08 -1.79
N PHE A 70 -12.90 -7.81 -2.88
CA PHE A 70 -12.14 -9.00 -3.25
C PHE A 70 -10.67 -8.70 -3.54
N LEU A 71 -10.38 -7.64 -4.30
CA LEU A 71 -9.01 -7.21 -4.59
C LEU A 71 -8.27 -6.78 -3.31
N VAL A 72 -8.91 -5.98 -2.45
CA VAL A 72 -8.33 -5.59 -1.15
C VAL A 72 -8.10 -6.82 -0.27
N GLY A 73 -9.02 -7.78 -0.29
CA GLY A 73 -8.89 -9.03 0.45
C GLY A 73 -7.68 -9.86 0.01
N ILE A 74 -7.57 -10.13 -1.30
CA ILE A 74 -6.50 -11.00 -1.83
C ILE A 74 -5.15 -10.30 -1.85
N VAL A 75 -5.07 -9.11 -2.44
CA VAL A 75 -3.78 -8.39 -2.54
C VAL A 75 -3.33 -7.88 -1.17
N GLY A 76 -4.28 -7.63 -0.26
CA GLY A 76 -4.03 -7.26 1.12
C GLY A 76 -3.65 -8.41 2.06
N LEU A 77 -3.64 -9.67 1.60
CA LEU A 77 -3.29 -10.84 2.43
C LEU A 77 -2.04 -10.63 3.30
N PRO A 78 -0.91 -10.07 2.81
CA PRO A 78 0.26 -9.82 3.66
C PRO A 78 -0.06 -8.89 4.85
N TYR A 79 -0.94 -7.90 4.67
CA TYR A 79 -1.39 -6.99 5.74
C TYR A 79 -2.31 -7.68 6.74
N TRP A 80 -3.18 -8.56 6.26
CA TRP A 80 -4.06 -9.34 7.15
C TRP A 80 -3.26 -10.31 8.02
N ILE A 81 -2.19 -10.92 7.47
CA ILE A 81 -1.28 -11.78 8.22
C ILE A 81 -0.55 -10.99 9.31
N VAL A 82 -0.12 -9.76 9.02
CA VAL A 82 0.53 -8.88 10.01
C VAL A 82 -0.41 -8.54 11.19
N LEU A 83 -1.72 -8.53 10.97
CA LEU A 83 -2.67 -8.30 12.06
C LEU A 83 -2.59 -9.36 13.16
N ILE A 84 -2.17 -10.58 12.87
CA ILE A 84 -2.10 -11.66 13.88
C ILE A 84 -1.15 -11.27 15.01
N PRO A 85 0.17 -11.06 14.78
CA PRO A 85 1.09 -10.62 15.83
C PRO A 85 0.77 -9.19 16.31
N LEU A 86 0.27 -8.33 15.45
CA LEU A 86 -0.12 -6.97 15.81
C LEU A 86 -1.31 -6.95 16.76
N ASN A 87 -2.26 -7.89 16.59
CA ASN A 87 -3.38 -8.07 17.49
C ASN A 87 -2.92 -8.40 18.91
N ASP A 88 -1.95 -9.30 19.07
CA ASP A 88 -1.39 -9.67 20.35
C ASP A 88 -0.66 -8.50 21.04
N LEU A 89 0.00 -7.65 20.24
CA LEU A 89 0.65 -6.43 20.73
C LEU A 89 -0.29 -5.27 21.01
N LEU A 90 -1.36 -5.14 20.21
CA LEU A 90 -2.32 -4.03 20.27
C LEU A 90 -3.48 -4.29 21.20
N LEU A 91 -3.80 -5.55 21.48
CA LEU A 91 -5.00 -5.93 22.21
C LEU A 91 -4.84 -5.95 23.73
N GLY A 92 -3.75 -5.44 24.26
CA GLY A 92 -3.81 -4.93 25.62
C GLY A 92 -5.01 -3.97 25.71
N GLU A 93 -5.92 -4.18 26.66
CA GLU A 93 -7.19 -3.44 26.81
C GLU A 93 -6.99 -1.92 26.76
N GLU A 94 -5.85 -1.44 27.25
CA GLU A 94 -5.50 -0.03 27.32
C GLU A 94 -5.31 0.63 25.95
N LEU A 95 -4.71 -0.07 24.98
CA LEU A 95 -4.49 0.51 23.66
C LEU A 95 -5.76 0.48 22.81
N ARG A 96 -6.58 -0.55 22.95
CA ARG A 96 -7.90 -0.61 22.32
C ARG A 96 -8.78 0.56 22.79
N ALA A 97 -8.76 0.84 24.10
CA ALA A 97 -9.49 1.98 24.65
C ALA A 97 -8.96 3.31 24.11
N ARG A 98 -7.63 3.48 24.01
CA ARG A 98 -7.02 4.70 23.45
C ARG A 98 -7.36 4.88 21.95
N LEU A 99 -7.33 3.82 21.16
CA LEU A 99 -7.71 3.88 19.74
C LEU A 99 -9.17 4.28 19.56
N LEU A 100 -10.07 3.71 20.34
CA LEU A 100 -11.51 3.98 20.21
C LEU A 100 -11.91 5.38 20.70
N HIS A 101 -11.19 5.93 21.68
CA HIS A 101 -11.57 7.17 22.35
C HIS A 101 -10.67 8.37 22.00
N SER A 102 -9.72 8.25 21.05
CA SER A 102 -8.89 9.37 20.60
C SER A 102 -9.37 9.98 19.30
N PRO A 103 -10.09 11.12 19.33
CA PRO A 103 -10.54 11.81 18.11
C PRO A 103 -9.37 12.22 17.21
N ALA A 104 -8.21 12.57 17.81
CA ALA A 104 -7.02 12.97 17.07
C ALA A 104 -6.44 11.84 16.23
N LEU A 105 -6.48 10.59 16.73
CA LEU A 105 -6.05 9.42 15.95
C LEU A 105 -6.99 9.15 14.77
N TRP A 106 -8.29 9.21 14.97
CA TRP A 106 -9.26 9.05 13.91
C TRP A 106 -9.16 10.13 12.84
N LEU A 107 -8.91 11.38 13.25
CA LEU A 107 -8.66 12.47 12.32
C LEU A 107 -7.40 12.19 11.49
N THR A 108 -6.30 11.74 12.13
CA THR A 108 -5.06 11.38 11.45
C THR A 108 -5.28 10.26 10.43
N PHE A 109 -6.00 9.21 10.81
CA PHE A 109 -6.34 8.11 9.90
C PHE A 109 -7.25 8.56 8.76
N GLY A 110 -8.23 9.41 9.04
CA GLY A 110 -9.09 10.00 8.01
C GLY A 110 -8.31 10.85 7.00
N LEU A 111 -7.35 11.64 7.46
CA LEU A 111 -6.49 12.44 6.59
C LEU A 111 -5.55 11.56 5.75
N LEU A 112 -4.95 10.51 6.34
CA LEU A 112 -4.12 9.57 5.61
C LEU A 112 -4.93 8.85 4.52
N ALA A 113 -6.08 8.31 4.88
CA ALA A 113 -6.97 7.64 3.92
C ALA A 113 -7.39 8.62 2.81
N GLY A 114 -7.87 9.81 3.18
CA GLY A 114 -8.26 10.85 2.23
C GLY A 114 -7.13 11.21 1.25
N GLN A 115 -5.90 11.32 1.72
CA GLN A 115 -4.74 11.59 0.89
C GLN A 115 -4.46 10.46 -0.11
N HIS A 116 -4.56 9.19 0.32
CA HIS A 116 -4.36 8.05 -0.57
C HIS A 116 -5.43 7.99 -1.67
N PHE A 117 -6.69 8.13 -1.30
CA PHE A 117 -7.79 8.15 -2.26
C PHE A 117 -7.67 9.35 -3.22
N TRP A 118 -7.39 10.54 -2.70
CA TRP A 118 -7.15 11.71 -3.54
C TRP A 118 -6.04 11.45 -4.56
N LYS A 119 -4.86 10.97 -4.11
CA LYS A 119 -3.73 10.67 -4.98
C LYS A 119 -4.09 9.61 -6.02
N ALA A 120 -4.71 8.51 -5.62
CA ALA A 120 -5.05 7.40 -6.50
C ALA A 120 -6.00 7.85 -7.63
N PHE A 121 -7.02 8.62 -7.32
CA PHE A 121 -7.94 9.12 -8.34
C PHE A 121 -7.34 10.21 -9.24
N HIS A 122 -6.38 10.99 -8.76
CA HIS A 122 -5.69 12.01 -9.58
C HIS A 122 -4.61 11.41 -10.49
N VAL A 123 -4.08 10.25 -10.17
CA VAL A 123 -3.10 9.54 -11.02
C VAL A 123 -3.74 9.03 -12.31
N GLY A 124 -5.07 8.83 -12.33
CA GLY A 124 -5.79 8.42 -13.52
C GLY A 124 -5.53 6.96 -13.93
N TYR A 125 -5.50 6.04 -12.98
CA TYR A 125 -5.29 4.60 -13.24
C TYR A 125 -6.28 4.03 -14.27
N ASP A 126 -7.47 4.60 -14.36
CA ASP A 126 -8.52 4.16 -15.26
C ASP A 126 -8.25 4.50 -16.73
N THR A 127 -7.44 5.54 -17.01
CA THR A 127 -7.08 6.00 -18.36
C THR A 127 -5.63 5.70 -18.73
N MET A 128 -4.85 5.19 -17.78
CA MET A 128 -3.42 4.91 -17.94
C MET A 128 -3.18 3.80 -18.98
N PRO A 129 -2.15 3.91 -19.85
CA PRO A 129 -1.75 2.82 -20.74
C PRO A 129 -1.47 1.54 -19.97
N GLU A 130 -1.83 0.38 -20.54
CA GLU A 130 -1.74 -0.92 -19.86
C GLU A 130 -0.32 -1.25 -19.39
N LYS A 131 0.69 -0.92 -20.20
CA LYS A 131 2.10 -1.12 -19.86
C LYS A 131 2.49 -0.35 -18.60
N GLU A 132 2.13 0.93 -18.53
CA GLU A 132 2.41 1.80 -17.38
C GLU A 132 1.63 1.36 -16.14
N LEU A 133 0.38 0.94 -16.32
CA LEU A 133 -0.46 0.42 -15.23
C LEU A 133 0.15 -0.83 -14.61
N LYS A 134 0.55 -1.82 -15.42
CA LYS A 134 1.21 -3.05 -14.95
C LYS A 134 2.51 -2.72 -14.20
N GLN A 135 3.26 -1.76 -14.69
CA GLN A 135 4.48 -1.26 -14.06
C GLN A 135 4.20 -0.71 -12.68
N ARG A 136 3.30 0.27 -12.57
CA ARG A 136 2.93 0.87 -11.29
C ARG A 136 2.35 -0.14 -10.31
N ALA A 137 1.43 -0.99 -10.78
CA ALA A 137 0.83 -2.01 -9.93
C ALA A 137 1.88 -2.96 -9.33
N ARG A 138 2.87 -3.39 -10.11
CA ARG A 138 3.97 -4.21 -9.59
C ARG A 138 4.77 -3.46 -8.53
N TRP A 139 5.12 -2.20 -8.80
CA TRP A 139 5.86 -1.40 -7.84
C TRP A 139 5.10 -1.20 -6.53
N ASP A 140 3.83 -0.86 -6.62
CA ASP A 140 2.98 -0.69 -5.45
C ASP A 140 2.85 -2.00 -4.66
N ILE A 141 2.72 -3.16 -5.34
CA ILE A 141 2.69 -4.48 -4.70
C ILE A 141 4.01 -4.79 -3.98
N TYR A 142 5.16 -4.52 -4.60
CA TYR A 142 6.46 -4.75 -3.95
C TYR A 142 6.65 -3.87 -2.71
N LEU A 143 6.28 -2.59 -2.79
CA LEU A 143 6.31 -1.70 -1.63
C LEU A 143 5.38 -2.19 -0.51
N LEU A 144 4.20 -2.69 -0.86
CA LEU A 144 3.25 -3.25 0.08
C LEU A 144 3.81 -4.49 0.79
N ILE A 145 4.41 -5.43 0.04
CA ILE A 145 5.03 -6.63 0.60
C ILE A 145 6.20 -6.25 1.53
N LEU A 146 7.05 -5.31 1.11
CA LEU A 146 8.17 -4.84 1.91
C LEU A 146 7.70 -4.20 3.22
N ARG A 147 6.65 -3.38 3.15
CA ARG A 147 6.02 -2.78 4.35
C ARG A 147 5.45 -3.85 5.27
N ALA A 148 4.74 -4.85 4.73
CA ALA A 148 4.18 -5.95 5.51
C ALA A 148 5.28 -6.74 6.21
N LEU A 149 6.37 -7.08 5.51
CA LEU A 149 7.52 -7.78 6.08
C LEU A 149 8.16 -6.98 7.22
N ALA A 150 8.37 -5.69 7.01
CA ALA A 150 8.93 -4.81 8.02
C ALA A 150 8.05 -4.70 9.27
N MET A 151 6.73 -4.58 9.08
CA MET A 151 5.78 -4.57 10.20
C MET A 151 5.79 -5.89 10.98
N PHE A 152 5.87 -7.02 10.27
CA PHE A 152 5.99 -8.33 10.89
C PHE A 152 7.25 -8.44 11.75
N MET A 153 8.40 -7.96 11.25
CA MET A 153 9.64 -7.91 12.01
C MET A 153 9.54 -6.98 13.24
N MET A 154 8.92 -5.81 13.09
CA MET A 154 8.72 -4.87 14.20
C MET A 154 7.79 -5.44 15.27
N ALA A 155 6.75 -6.15 14.88
CA ALA A 155 5.78 -6.71 15.78
C ALA A 155 6.35 -7.85 16.64
N GLY A 156 7.33 -8.62 16.10
CA GLY A 156 7.83 -9.83 16.77
C GLY A 156 8.96 -9.64 17.78
N HIS A 157 9.68 -8.51 17.82
CA HIS A 157 11.01 -8.50 18.44
C HIS A 157 11.29 -7.34 19.42
N GLY A 158 10.34 -6.49 19.76
CA GLY A 158 10.59 -5.34 20.64
C GLY A 158 11.55 -4.27 20.07
N LEU A 159 12.03 -4.46 18.84
CA LEU A 159 12.97 -3.58 18.16
C LEU A 159 12.29 -2.38 17.46
N ALA A 160 10.99 -2.18 17.68
CA ALA A 160 10.21 -1.16 16.99
C ALA A 160 10.80 0.25 17.15
N LEU A 161 11.38 0.57 18.31
CA LEU A 161 12.01 1.88 18.54
C LEU A 161 13.14 2.18 17.53
N VAL A 162 13.92 1.16 17.14
CA VAL A 162 15.01 1.33 16.17
C VAL A 162 14.50 1.12 14.74
N LEU A 163 13.63 0.14 14.54
CA LEU A 163 13.14 -0.22 13.21
C LEU A 163 12.19 0.81 12.63
N VAL A 164 11.40 1.51 13.45
CA VAL A 164 10.45 2.53 12.96
C VAL A 164 11.18 3.69 12.27
N PRO A 165 12.20 4.34 12.85
CA PRO A 165 12.99 5.36 12.15
C PRO A 165 13.68 4.82 10.89
N LEU A 166 14.28 3.64 10.98
CA LEU A 166 14.96 2.99 9.86
C LEU A 166 13.98 2.74 8.71
N MET A 167 12.81 2.20 9.00
CA MET A 167 11.75 1.97 8.02
C MET A 167 11.21 3.25 7.42
N SER A 168 11.05 4.31 8.23
CA SER A 168 10.64 5.61 7.75
C SER A 168 11.61 6.17 6.70
N LEU A 169 12.91 6.08 6.97
CA LEU A 169 13.96 6.49 6.04
C LEU A 169 13.97 5.63 4.77
N LEU A 170 13.88 4.31 4.94
CA LEU A 170 13.92 3.34 3.84
C LEU A 170 12.71 3.48 2.91
N LEU A 171 11.51 3.62 3.46
CA LEU A 171 10.28 3.86 2.69
C LEU A 171 10.32 5.22 2.00
N THR A 172 10.83 6.26 2.68
CA THR A 172 11.03 7.57 2.06
C THR A 172 11.98 7.48 0.89
N TYR A 173 13.11 6.78 1.05
CA TYR A 173 14.07 6.56 -0.03
C TYR A 173 13.44 5.83 -1.21
N PHE A 174 12.68 4.78 -0.98
CA PHE A 174 12.00 4.01 -2.02
C PHE A 174 10.93 4.81 -2.76
N GLU A 175 10.22 5.68 -2.07
CA GLU A 175 9.19 6.51 -2.69
C GLU A 175 9.75 7.71 -3.44
N VAL A 176 10.91 8.23 -3.03
CA VAL A 176 11.57 9.37 -3.69
C VAL A 176 12.41 8.93 -4.90
N TRP A 177 13.07 7.76 -4.79
CA TRP A 177 13.95 7.23 -5.85
C TRP A 177 13.57 5.80 -6.25
N PRO A 178 12.34 5.57 -6.74
CA PRO A 178 11.88 4.23 -7.09
C PRO A 178 12.77 3.55 -8.14
N GLU A 179 13.26 4.31 -9.12
CA GLU A 179 14.10 3.80 -10.21
C GLU A 179 15.43 3.21 -9.71
N ARG A 180 16.05 3.83 -8.70
CA ARG A 180 17.30 3.33 -8.12
C ARG A 180 17.09 1.99 -7.41
N VAL A 181 15.97 1.87 -6.72
CA VAL A 181 15.65 0.64 -5.99
C VAL A 181 15.30 -0.48 -6.95
N LEU A 182 14.49 -0.18 -7.98
CA LEU A 182 14.17 -1.13 -9.04
C LEU A 182 15.44 -1.63 -9.73
N GLY A 183 16.35 -0.71 -10.10
CA GLY A 183 17.62 -1.07 -10.69
C GLY A 183 18.52 -1.92 -9.81
N ALA A 184 18.54 -1.66 -8.48
CA ALA A 184 19.33 -2.44 -7.53
C ALA A 184 18.76 -3.84 -7.26
N VAL A 185 17.43 -3.99 -7.23
CA VAL A 185 16.77 -5.26 -6.89
C VAL A 185 16.56 -6.14 -8.12
N PHE A 186 16.21 -5.56 -9.25
CA PHE A 186 15.83 -6.28 -10.46
C PHE A 186 16.79 -6.12 -11.63
N GLY A 187 17.85 -5.33 -11.47
CA GLY A 187 18.76 -5.00 -12.56
C GLY A 187 18.22 -3.86 -13.44
N ASP A 188 18.69 -3.81 -14.70
CA ASP A 188 18.34 -2.75 -15.63
C ASP A 188 16.79 -2.63 -15.79
N PRO A 189 16.20 -1.49 -15.43
CA PRO A 189 14.75 -1.29 -15.53
C PRO A 189 14.23 -1.51 -16.95
N ASP A 190 15.01 -1.17 -17.97
CA ASP A 190 14.61 -1.34 -19.37
C ASP A 190 14.47 -2.81 -19.76
N LYS A 191 15.22 -3.72 -19.10
CA LYS A 191 15.08 -5.17 -19.33
C LYS A 191 13.86 -5.78 -18.68
N LEU A 192 13.39 -5.21 -17.58
CA LEU A 192 12.14 -5.64 -16.90
C LEU A 192 10.90 -5.32 -17.71
N TRP A 193 10.98 -4.33 -18.63
CA TRP A 193 9.85 -3.86 -19.42
C TRP A 193 9.73 -4.54 -20.78
N GLU A 194 10.74 -5.34 -21.18
CA GLU A 194 10.71 -6.09 -22.44
C GLU A 194 9.93 -7.40 -22.36
N TYR A 195 9.48 -7.82 -21.19
CA TYR A 195 8.64 -9.01 -21.05
C TYR A 195 7.22 -8.70 -21.53
N ASP A 196 6.86 -9.23 -22.70
CA ASP A 196 5.50 -9.27 -23.20
C ASP A 196 4.80 -10.53 -22.67
N PRO A 197 3.84 -10.38 -21.73
CA PRO A 197 3.14 -11.52 -21.16
C PRO A 197 2.23 -12.22 -22.18
N GLU A 198 1.87 -11.57 -23.29
CA GLU A 198 1.03 -12.16 -24.34
C GLU A 198 1.84 -13.04 -25.29
N GLU A 199 3.10 -12.69 -25.53
CA GLU A 199 3.98 -13.48 -26.41
C GLU A 199 4.80 -14.54 -25.65
N GLY A 200 4.87 -14.51 -24.31
CA GLY A 200 5.68 -15.42 -23.50
C GLY A 200 7.18 -15.37 -23.82
N LYS A 201 7.61 -14.39 -24.58
CA LYS A 201 8.98 -14.22 -25.06
C LYS A 201 9.57 -12.94 -24.53
N SER A 202 10.69 -13.07 -23.83
CA SER A 202 11.59 -11.96 -23.57
C SER A 202 12.14 -11.48 -24.92
N ARG A 203 11.77 -10.29 -25.38
CA ARG A 203 12.48 -9.63 -26.48
C ARG A 203 13.84 -9.21 -25.96
N ASN A 204 14.82 -10.09 -26.09
CA ASN A 204 16.22 -9.68 -25.98
C ASN A 204 16.52 -8.68 -27.09
N ARG A 205 16.34 -7.40 -26.82
CA ARG A 205 16.93 -6.34 -27.61
C ARG A 205 18.45 -6.46 -27.44
N LYS A 206 19.12 -7.02 -28.40
CA LYS A 206 20.56 -6.82 -28.55
C LYS A 206 20.75 -5.31 -28.68
N LEU A 207 21.25 -4.70 -27.62
CA LEU A 207 21.75 -3.33 -27.70
C LEU A 207 22.92 -3.34 -28.71
N PRO A 208 23.01 -2.34 -29.58
CA PRO A 208 24.10 -2.22 -30.51
C PRO A 208 25.44 -1.99 -29.79
#